data_4282e418118139ff556f4a11afc37343
#
_entry.id   4282e418118139ff556f4a11afc37343
#
_cell.length_a   1.000
_cell.length_b   1.000
_cell.length_c   1.000
_cell.angle_alpha   90.00
_cell.angle_beta   90.00
_cell.angle_gamma   90.00
#
_symmetry.space_group_name_H-M   'P 1'
#
loop_
_entity.id
_entity.type
_entity.pdbx_description
1 polymer ?
#
loop_
_entity_poly.entity_id
_entity_poly.type
_entity_poly.pdbx_seq_one_letter_code
_entity_poly.pdbx_strand_id
1 'polypeptide(L)'
;MSATITRIPARPSANGVLGYPALFAYGLFGMPLAMAALPLYVHLPKFYGDHLGVPLAALGVLLLALRLADGVLDPLLGAWSDRARSRKRLIALAVPLLAIGMAALFAPQVEGGAALLAWLGGALAVVYLAFSLATINHNAWGAELSFDAVERTRITAVREGLALVGVVIASVAPALMGGEGGEVRGLPRFAFAYALFLFLCATITLGAAPVAPRSPDLRRFRLADMAAPLAEPTFRRLLAAFMANGIASAIPATLVLFYIADVLRAEARQGLFLALYFIAGAAGMPLWVKLSAQIGKVRAWGVAMVVAIAAFVWAAFLGAGDTTAFAVVCVLSGLALGGDLALPPSLLADVIGRDGRLHATGTFFGLWTLATKLNLALAAGIALPLLGYLGYAPGARDPGAVHALALVYAAVPCVLKLGAVGLLYLFAQHFREPR
;
A
#
# COMPACT_ATOMS: atom_id res chain seq x y z
N MET A 1 6.30 -12.46 -44.73
CA MET A 1 5.54 -11.21 -44.55
C MET A 1 5.64 -10.83 -43.07
N SER A 2 6.55 -9.91 -42.74
CA SER A 2 6.82 -9.49 -41.37
C SER A 2 5.96 -8.26 -41.08
N ALA A 3 4.95 -8.41 -40.20
CA ALA A 3 4.10 -7.30 -39.78
C ALA A 3 4.90 -6.43 -38.80
N THR A 4 5.42 -5.33 -39.31
CA THR A 4 6.02 -4.26 -38.51
C THR A 4 4.90 -3.59 -37.72
N ILE A 5 4.72 -3.97 -36.44
CA ILE A 5 3.86 -3.24 -35.51
C ILE A 5 4.50 -1.88 -35.28
N THR A 6 4.00 -0.88 -35.98
CA THR A 6 4.39 0.53 -35.80
C THR A 6 3.98 0.97 -34.42
N ARG A 7 4.95 1.06 -33.49
CA ARG A 7 4.77 1.66 -32.17
C ARG A 7 4.41 3.12 -32.38
N ILE A 8 3.16 3.50 -32.10
CA ILE A 8 2.77 4.89 -31.94
C ILE A 8 3.25 5.31 -30.53
N PRO A 9 4.31 6.12 -30.42
CA PRO A 9 4.64 6.70 -29.11
C PRO A 9 3.50 7.65 -28.75
N ALA A 10 2.84 7.41 -27.62
CA ALA A 10 1.88 8.35 -27.07
C ALA A 10 2.62 9.68 -26.81
N ARG A 11 2.44 10.65 -27.72
CA ARG A 11 2.93 12.01 -27.52
C ARG A 11 2.19 12.60 -26.33
N PRO A 12 2.88 13.32 -25.42
CA PRO A 12 2.20 14.16 -24.43
C PRO A 12 1.25 15.10 -25.22
N SER A 13 0.01 15.19 -24.80
CA SER A 13 -0.92 16.17 -25.38
C SER A 13 -0.32 17.56 -25.20
N ALA A 14 -0.59 18.48 -26.12
CA ALA A 14 -0.08 19.86 -26.10
C ALA A 14 -0.39 20.63 -24.80
N ASN A 15 -1.28 20.11 -23.94
CA ASN A 15 -1.73 20.69 -22.67
C ASN A 15 -1.19 20.00 -21.42
N GLY A 16 -0.21 19.07 -21.51
CA GLY A 16 0.38 18.38 -20.35
C GLY A 16 -0.54 17.36 -19.65
N VAL A 17 -1.79 17.19 -20.09
CA VAL A 17 -2.79 16.30 -19.51
C VAL A 17 -2.73 14.93 -20.21
N LEU A 18 -2.60 13.86 -19.42
CA LEU A 18 -2.61 12.50 -19.93
C LEU A 18 -4.04 12.05 -20.28
N GLY A 19 -4.20 11.44 -21.45
CA GLY A 19 -5.47 10.82 -21.82
C GLY A 19 -5.79 9.59 -20.94
N TYR A 20 -7.07 9.26 -20.81
CA TYR A 20 -7.52 8.11 -20.01
C TYR A 20 -6.81 6.78 -20.36
N PRO A 21 -6.57 6.43 -21.64
CA PRO A 21 -5.84 5.20 -21.97
C PRO A 21 -4.41 5.17 -21.40
N ALA A 22 -3.70 6.31 -21.42
CA ALA A 22 -2.35 6.42 -20.88
C ALA A 22 -2.34 6.33 -19.34
N LEU A 23 -3.31 6.97 -18.68
CA LEU A 23 -3.51 6.88 -17.23
C LEU A 23 -3.82 5.45 -16.80
N PHE A 24 -4.75 4.79 -17.50
CA PHE A 24 -5.12 3.40 -17.22
C PHE A 24 -3.94 2.46 -17.45
N ALA A 25 -3.22 2.60 -18.57
CA ALA A 25 -2.05 1.79 -18.86
C ALA A 25 -0.95 1.94 -17.80
N TYR A 26 -0.73 3.16 -17.28
CA TYR A 26 0.19 3.39 -16.16
C TYR A 26 -0.34 2.76 -14.86
N GLY A 27 -1.59 3.04 -14.50
CA GLY A 27 -2.17 2.62 -13.21
C GLY A 27 -2.36 1.11 -13.09
N LEU A 28 -2.53 0.41 -14.24
CA LEU A 28 -2.83 -1.03 -14.29
C LEU A 28 -1.81 -1.89 -13.54
N PHE A 29 -0.53 -1.53 -13.55
CA PHE A 29 0.51 -2.25 -12.81
C PHE A 29 0.36 -2.15 -11.29
N GLY A 30 -0.34 -1.15 -10.78
CA GLY A 30 -0.68 -1.04 -9.36
C GLY A 30 -1.55 -2.20 -8.86
N MET A 31 -2.38 -2.78 -9.73
CA MET A 31 -3.27 -3.89 -9.38
C MET A 31 -2.52 -5.16 -8.96
N PRO A 32 -1.63 -5.75 -9.77
CA PRO A 32 -0.87 -6.93 -9.34
C PRO A 32 0.10 -6.62 -8.20
N LEU A 33 0.64 -5.41 -8.07
CA LEU A 33 1.44 -5.06 -6.90
C LEU A 33 0.61 -5.15 -5.61
N ALA A 34 -0.60 -4.60 -5.59
CA ALA A 34 -1.47 -4.69 -4.43
C ALA A 34 -1.98 -6.12 -4.17
N MET A 35 -2.22 -6.90 -5.22
CA MET A 35 -2.59 -8.32 -5.09
C MET A 35 -1.54 -9.16 -4.37
N ALA A 36 -0.25 -8.82 -4.46
CA ALA A 36 0.81 -9.55 -3.77
C ALA A 36 0.76 -9.38 -2.24
N ALA A 37 0.25 -8.27 -1.74
CA ALA A 37 0.33 -7.92 -0.33
C ALA A 37 -0.46 -8.89 0.57
N LEU A 38 -1.70 -9.21 0.22
CA LEU A 38 -2.57 -10.07 1.04
C LEU A 38 -2.02 -11.49 1.23
N PRO A 39 -1.59 -12.22 0.18
CA PRO A 39 -0.95 -13.51 0.33
C PRO A 39 0.28 -13.47 1.23
N LEU A 40 1.10 -12.43 1.13
CA LEU A 40 2.33 -12.30 1.91
C LEU A 40 2.08 -12.04 3.40
N TYR A 41 1.03 -11.27 3.74
CA TYR A 41 0.82 -10.85 5.13
C TYR A 41 -0.20 -11.70 5.88
N VAL A 42 -1.16 -12.30 5.18
CA VAL A 42 -2.27 -13.03 5.79
C VAL A 42 -2.14 -14.54 5.57
N HIS A 43 -1.95 -14.96 4.31
CA HIS A 43 -2.02 -16.39 3.98
C HIS A 43 -0.70 -17.13 4.24
N LEU A 44 0.45 -16.48 4.03
CA LEU A 44 1.76 -17.11 4.15
C LEU A 44 2.06 -17.65 5.57
N PRO A 45 1.81 -16.91 6.67
CA PRO A 45 2.02 -17.44 8.02
C PRO A 45 1.18 -18.68 8.29
N LYS A 46 -0.09 -18.68 7.86
CA LYS A 46 -0.99 -19.82 8.00
C LYS A 46 -0.56 -21.01 7.15
N PHE A 47 -0.15 -20.77 5.91
CA PHE A 47 0.30 -21.81 4.99
C PHE A 47 1.53 -22.54 5.52
N TYR A 48 2.55 -21.81 5.99
CA TYR A 48 3.77 -22.43 6.52
C TYR A 48 3.61 -22.98 7.94
N GLY A 49 2.86 -22.29 8.82
CA GLY A 49 2.64 -22.73 10.20
C GLY A 49 1.70 -23.94 10.29
N ASP A 50 0.48 -23.76 9.79
CA ASP A 50 -0.57 -24.76 10.00
C ASP A 50 -0.48 -25.93 9.00
N HIS A 51 -0.15 -25.65 7.72
CA HIS A 51 -0.18 -26.67 6.67
C HIS A 51 1.18 -27.39 6.51
N LEU A 52 2.29 -26.64 6.55
CA LEU A 52 3.63 -27.21 6.38
C LEU A 52 4.34 -27.52 7.70
N GLY A 53 3.73 -27.22 8.85
CA GLY A 53 4.23 -27.58 10.18
C GLY A 53 5.49 -26.84 10.63
N VAL A 54 5.78 -25.68 10.07
CA VAL A 54 6.93 -24.86 10.49
C VAL A 54 6.64 -24.27 11.89
N PRO A 55 7.57 -24.41 12.87
CA PRO A 55 7.37 -23.84 14.20
C PRO A 55 7.08 -22.35 14.17
N LEU A 56 5.96 -21.91 14.76
CA LEU A 56 5.49 -20.51 14.70
C LEU A 56 6.52 -19.50 15.23
N ALA A 57 7.30 -19.88 16.26
CA ALA A 57 8.35 -19.02 16.79
C ALA A 57 9.46 -18.75 15.76
N ALA A 58 9.93 -19.80 15.07
CA ALA A 58 10.96 -19.68 14.04
C ALA A 58 10.43 -18.90 12.82
N LEU A 59 9.20 -19.19 12.42
CA LEU A 59 8.49 -18.47 11.37
C LEU A 59 8.37 -16.97 11.69
N GLY A 60 7.92 -16.64 12.91
CA GLY A 60 7.77 -15.25 13.35
C GLY A 60 9.09 -14.47 13.35
N VAL A 61 10.17 -15.09 13.87
CA VAL A 61 11.51 -14.47 13.86
C VAL A 61 12.00 -14.22 12.43
N LEU A 62 11.85 -15.22 11.54
CA LEU A 62 12.27 -15.08 10.14
C LEU A 62 11.49 -13.96 9.41
N LEU A 63 10.16 -13.95 9.55
CA LEU A 63 9.30 -12.93 8.95
C LEU A 63 9.65 -11.53 9.44
N LEU A 64 9.87 -11.36 10.76
CA LEU A 64 10.27 -10.08 11.35
C LEU A 64 11.64 -9.63 10.83
N ALA A 65 12.64 -10.52 10.84
CA ALA A 65 13.98 -10.19 10.39
C ALA A 65 14.00 -9.75 8.92
N LEU A 66 13.30 -10.50 8.04
CA LEU A 66 13.22 -10.16 6.63
C LEU A 66 12.45 -8.84 6.39
N ARG A 67 11.40 -8.57 7.16
CA ARG A 67 10.64 -7.34 7.05
C ARG A 67 11.44 -6.11 7.49
N LEU A 68 12.26 -6.24 8.53
CA LEU A 68 13.17 -5.19 8.95
C LEU A 68 14.26 -4.93 7.89
N ALA A 69 14.84 -6.01 7.35
CA ALA A 69 15.83 -5.91 6.27
C ALA A 69 15.23 -5.23 5.02
N ASP A 70 14.03 -5.64 4.61
CA ASP A 70 13.29 -5.06 3.49
C ASP A 70 13.05 -3.55 3.67
N GLY A 71 12.62 -3.13 4.88
CA GLY A 71 12.44 -1.71 5.19
C GLY A 71 13.72 -0.89 5.05
N VAL A 72 14.87 -1.42 5.53
CA VAL A 72 16.18 -0.76 5.40
C VAL A 72 16.65 -0.71 3.95
N LEU A 73 16.29 -1.70 3.13
CA LEU A 73 16.67 -1.75 1.72
C LEU A 73 15.90 -0.74 0.85
N ASP A 74 14.71 -0.31 1.24
CA ASP A 74 13.89 0.60 0.43
C ASP A 74 14.59 1.92 0.06
N PRO A 75 15.21 2.68 0.98
CA PRO A 75 15.96 3.88 0.63
C PRO A 75 17.19 3.59 -0.24
N LEU A 76 17.85 2.44 -0.05
CA LEU A 76 18.96 1.98 -0.90
C LEU A 76 18.51 1.75 -2.33
N LEU A 77 17.40 0.99 -2.51
CA LEU A 77 16.80 0.73 -3.80
C LEU A 77 16.35 2.01 -4.48
N GLY A 78 15.80 2.95 -3.73
CA GLY A 78 15.41 4.26 -4.21
C GLY A 78 16.60 5.04 -4.76
N ALA A 79 17.65 5.18 -3.97
CA ALA A 79 18.85 5.89 -4.35
C ALA A 79 19.62 5.20 -5.50
N TRP A 80 19.63 3.86 -5.54
CA TRP A 80 20.19 3.12 -6.67
C TRP A 80 19.37 3.33 -7.94
N SER A 81 18.04 3.32 -7.81
CA SER A 81 17.12 3.47 -8.94
C SER A 81 17.19 4.86 -9.57
N ASP A 82 17.59 5.90 -8.82
CA ASP A 82 17.78 7.25 -9.35
C ASP A 82 18.94 7.33 -10.35
N ARG A 83 19.88 6.42 -10.27
CA ARG A 83 21.02 6.30 -11.21
C ARG A 83 20.72 5.50 -12.47
N ALA A 84 19.62 4.76 -12.45
CA ALA A 84 19.21 3.96 -13.61
C ALA A 84 18.65 4.86 -14.72
N ARG A 85 18.97 4.52 -15.96
CA ARG A 85 18.50 5.27 -17.16
C ARG A 85 16.99 5.16 -17.41
N SER A 86 16.31 4.17 -16.83
CA SER A 86 14.90 3.91 -17.11
C SER A 86 14.22 3.19 -15.97
N ARG A 87 13.14 3.79 -15.43
CA ARG A 87 12.25 3.15 -14.45
C ARG A 87 11.60 1.89 -15.03
N LYS A 88 11.18 1.95 -16.29
CA LYS A 88 10.58 0.82 -16.99
C LYS A 88 11.49 -0.42 -17.02
N ARG A 89 12.81 -0.24 -17.20
CA ARG A 89 13.77 -1.36 -17.18
C ARG A 89 13.88 -2.01 -15.80
N LEU A 90 13.86 -1.21 -14.74
CA LEU A 90 13.90 -1.73 -13.36
C LEU A 90 12.61 -2.48 -13.01
N ILE A 91 11.46 -1.97 -13.44
CA ILE A 91 10.18 -2.69 -13.32
C ILE A 91 10.22 -4.00 -14.12
N ALA A 92 10.71 -3.97 -15.37
CA ALA A 92 10.83 -5.17 -16.19
C ALA A 92 11.74 -6.24 -15.57
N LEU A 93 12.79 -5.83 -14.83
CA LEU A 93 13.65 -6.74 -14.07
C LEU A 93 12.92 -7.31 -12.82
N ALA A 94 12.14 -6.49 -12.14
CA ALA A 94 11.42 -6.90 -10.93
C ALA A 94 10.28 -7.90 -11.22
N VAL A 95 9.61 -7.78 -12.36
CA VAL A 95 8.45 -8.62 -12.73
C VAL A 95 8.73 -10.12 -12.70
N PRO A 96 9.75 -10.66 -13.40
CA PRO A 96 10.04 -12.10 -13.33
C PRO A 96 10.50 -12.54 -11.94
N LEU A 97 11.27 -11.72 -11.22
CA LEU A 97 11.69 -12.03 -9.86
C LEU A 97 10.48 -12.14 -8.90
N LEU A 98 9.53 -11.20 -9.02
CA LEU A 98 8.31 -11.23 -8.22
C LEU A 98 7.43 -12.44 -8.56
N ALA A 99 7.28 -12.76 -9.85
CA ALA A 99 6.52 -13.92 -10.29
C ALA A 99 7.12 -15.25 -9.79
N ILE A 100 8.44 -15.43 -9.99
CA ILE A 100 9.17 -16.64 -9.54
C ILE A 100 9.13 -16.74 -8.01
N GLY A 101 9.38 -15.64 -7.31
CA GLY A 101 9.36 -15.62 -5.86
C GLY A 101 7.97 -15.96 -5.29
N MET A 102 6.89 -15.41 -5.84
CA MET A 102 5.53 -15.74 -5.43
C MET A 102 5.17 -17.21 -5.71
N ALA A 103 5.59 -17.75 -6.86
CA ALA A 103 5.41 -19.16 -7.16
C ALA A 103 6.19 -20.05 -6.17
N ALA A 104 7.45 -19.72 -5.89
CA ALA A 104 8.29 -20.44 -4.94
C ALA A 104 7.72 -20.43 -3.51
N LEU A 105 7.12 -19.32 -3.07
CA LEU A 105 6.49 -19.21 -1.74
C LEU A 105 5.35 -20.21 -1.54
N PHE A 106 4.51 -20.42 -2.54
CA PHE A 106 3.31 -21.25 -2.41
C PHE A 106 3.42 -22.63 -3.08
N ALA A 107 4.59 -22.96 -3.63
CA ALA A 107 4.91 -24.27 -4.14
C ALA A 107 6.34 -24.67 -3.73
N PRO A 108 6.61 -24.84 -2.41
CA PRO A 108 7.94 -25.23 -1.94
C PRO A 108 8.34 -26.59 -2.50
N GLN A 109 9.62 -26.73 -2.94
CA GLN A 109 10.17 -27.96 -3.53
C GLN A 109 11.06 -28.71 -2.54
N VAL A 110 10.95 -28.40 -1.24
CA VAL A 110 11.75 -28.99 -0.16
C VAL A 110 10.85 -29.40 0.99
N GLU A 111 11.30 -30.40 1.75
CA GLU A 111 10.62 -30.92 2.94
C GLU A 111 11.53 -30.80 4.17
N GLY A 112 10.90 -30.75 5.35
CA GLY A 112 11.61 -30.66 6.63
C GLY A 112 11.78 -29.21 7.13
N GLY A 113 11.72 -29.03 8.45
CA GLY A 113 11.60 -27.71 9.09
C GLY A 113 12.70 -26.71 8.74
N ALA A 114 13.98 -27.12 8.79
CA ALA A 114 15.11 -26.24 8.48
C ALA A 114 15.20 -25.91 6.98
N ALA A 115 14.94 -26.89 6.10
CA ALA A 115 14.95 -26.68 4.65
C ALA A 115 13.79 -25.77 4.23
N LEU A 116 12.59 -25.96 4.80
CA LEU A 116 11.44 -25.08 4.56
C LEU A 116 11.68 -23.66 5.04
N LEU A 117 12.33 -23.45 6.19
CA LEU A 117 12.71 -22.11 6.67
C LEU A 117 13.72 -21.43 5.74
N ALA A 118 14.72 -22.16 5.27
CA ALA A 118 15.70 -21.64 4.32
C ALA A 118 15.05 -21.29 2.97
N TRP A 119 14.19 -22.17 2.46
CA TRP A 119 13.40 -21.93 1.23
C TRP A 119 12.51 -20.70 1.35
N LEU A 120 11.72 -20.63 2.44
CA LEU A 120 10.87 -19.49 2.74
C LEU A 120 11.69 -18.21 2.83
N GLY A 121 12.81 -18.24 3.55
CA GLY A 121 13.70 -17.07 3.70
C GLY A 121 14.23 -16.57 2.37
N GLY A 122 14.72 -17.46 1.51
CA GLY A 122 15.22 -17.12 0.18
C GLY A 122 14.12 -16.60 -0.75
N ALA A 123 13.00 -17.31 -0.85
CA ALA A 123 11.87 -16.90 -1.69
C ALA A 123 11.27 -15.57 -1.25
N LEU A 124 11.10 -15.37 0.06
CA LEU A 124 10.53 -14.14 0.61
C LEU A 124 11.49 -12.95 0.44
N ALA A 125 12.80 -13.14 0.58
CA ALA A 125 13.81 -12.11 0.31
C ALA A 125 13.75 -11.66 -1.16
N VAL A 126 13.61 -12.60 -2.11
CA VAL A 126 13.44 -12.29 -3.53
C VAL A 126 12.14 -11.51 -3.77
N VAL A 127 11.03 -11.94 -3.17
CA VAL A 127 9.73 -11.25 -3.31
C VAL A 127 9.80 -9.84 -2.75
N TYR A 128 10.33 -9.64 -1.55
CA TYR A 128 10.44 -8.32 -0.94
C TYR A 128 11.31 -7.38 -1.78
N LEU A 129 12.48 -7.85 -2.20
CA LEU A 129 13.38 -7.07 -3.07
C LEU A 129 12.69 -6.67 -4.38
N ALA A 130 12.05 -7.62 -5.06
CA ALA A 130 11.36 -7.38 -6.32
C ALA A 130 10.15 -6.47 -6.16
N PHE A 131 9.35 -6.67 -5.10
CA PHE A 131 8.19 -5.85 -4.77
C PHE A 131 8.60 -4.41 -4.46
N SER A 132 9.61 -4.20 -3.64
CA SER A 132 10.13 -2.88 -3.29
C SER A 132 10.71 -2.17 -4.52
N LEU A 133 11.50 -2.89 -5.34
CA LEU A 133 12.04 -2.35 -6.58
C LEU A 133 10.93 -1.92 -7.54
N ALA A 134 9.91 -2.76 -7.74
CA ALA A 134 8.78 -2.45 -8.60
C ALA A 134 7.96 -1.26 -8.08
N THR A 135 7.61 -1.26 -6.79
CA THR A 135 6.78 -0.25 -6.16
C THR A 135 7.44 1.12 -6.15
N ILE A 136 8.71 1.21 -5.72
CA ILE A 136 9.47 2.47 -5.68
C ILE A 136 9.59 3.06 -7.09
N ASN A 137 9.91 2.23 -8.09
CA ASN A 137 10.07 2.70 -9.46
C ASN A 137 8.74 3.07 -10.12
N HIS A 138 7.66 2.34 -9.84
CA HIS A 138 6.33 2.68 -10.34
C HIS A 138 5.84 4.00 -9.76
N ASN A 139 6.01 4.21 -8.46
CA ASN A 139 5.64 5.46 -7.79
C ASN A 139 6.47 6.64 -8.30
N ALA A 140 7.79 6.48 -8.37
CA ALA A 140 8.70 7.51 -8.87
C ALA A 140 8.41 7.86 -10.35
N TRP A 141 8.14 6.85 -11.17
CA TRP A 141 7.75 7.07 -12.57
C TRP A 141 6.47 7.89 -12.68
N GLY A 142 5.44 7.59 -11.87
CA GLY A 142 4.20 8.38 -11.83
C GLY A 142 4.41 9.85 -11.48
N ALA A 143 5.28 10.12 -10.50
CA ALA A 143 5.65 11.48 -10.11
C ALA A 143 6.43 12.24 -11.22
N GLU A 144 7.17 11.51 -12.06
CA GLU A 144 7.94 12.05 -13.19
C GLU A 144 7.09 12.27 -14.46
N LEU A 145 5.85 11.74 -14.54
CA LEU A 145 5.00 11.81 -15.73
C LEU A 145 4.39 13.19 -15.99
N SER A 146 4.21 14.01 -14.94
CA SER A 146 3.63 15.36 -15.08
C SER A 146 4.23 16.34 -14.07
N PHE A 147 4.28 17.61 -14.45
CA PHE A 147 4.62 18.73 -13.58
C PHE A 147 3.38 19.42 -13.01
N ASP A 148 2.21 19.16 -13.60
CA ASP A 148 0.94 19.70 -13.13
C ASP A 148 0.44 19.00 -11.87
N ALA A 149 0.07 19.80 -10.87
CA ALA A 149 -0.32 19.29 -9.55
C ALA A 149 -1.64 18.48 -9.59
N VAL A 150 -2.60 18.91 -10.41
CA VAL A 150 -3.89 18.19 -10.55
C VAL A 150 -3.66 16.87 -11.28
N GLU A 151 -2.83 16.89 -12.34
CA GLU A 151 -2.50 15.69 -13.10
C GLU A 151 -1.75 14.65 -12.24
N ARG A 152 -0.83 15.08 -11.39
CA ARG A 152 -0.19 14.18 -10.41
C ARG A 152 -1.20 13.50 -9.50
N THR A 153 -2.25 14.20 -9.07
CA THR A 153 -3.33 13.61 -8.28
C THR A 153 -4.11 12.59 -9.10
N ARG A 154 -4.41 12.87 -10.37
CA ARG A 154 -5.09 11.93 -11.28
C ARG A 154 -4.27 10.65 -11.49
N ILE A 155 -2.97 10.80 -11.76
CA ILE A 155 -2.04 9.68 -11.95
C ILE A 155 -2.01 8.79 -10.70
N THR A 156 -1.88 9.39 -9.52
CA THR A 156 -1.86 8.65 -8.24
C THR A 156 -3.20 7.99 -7.97
N ALA A 157 -4.31 8.70 -8.16
CA ALA A 157 -5.66 8.18 -7.89
C ALA A 157 -6.02 6.98 -8.79
N VAL A 158 -5.65 7.01 -10.08
CA VAL A 158 -5.90 5.87 -10.98
C VAL A 158 -5.05 4.66 -10.55
N ARG A 159 -3.78 4.86 -10.19
CA ARG A 159 -2.92 3.80 -9.68
C ARG A 159 -3.49 3.18 -8.41
N GLU A 160 -3.83 3.98 -7.41
CA GLU A 160 -4.33 3.50 -6.12
C GLU A 160 -5.74 2.90 -6.25
N GLY A 161 -6.60 3.47 -7.10
CA GLY A 161 -7.92 2.91 -7.38
C GLY A 161 -7.85 1.50 -7.98
N LEU A 162 -6.96 1.30 -8.96
CA LEU A 162 -6.70 -0.03 -9.52
C LEU A 162 -6.01 -0.97 -8.52
N ALA A 163 -5.13 -0.45 -7.66
CA ALA A 163 -4.53 -1.20 -6.58
C ALA A 163 -5.59 -1.75 -5.61
N LEU A 164 -6.59 -0.94 -5.21
CA LEU A 164 -7.69 -1.39 -4.36
C LEU A 164 -8.53 -2.50 -5.01
N VAL A 165 -8.76 -2.43 -6.32
CA VAL A 165 -9.40 -3.53 -7.06
C VAL A 165 -8.56 -4.80 -6.95
N GLY A 166 -7.23 -4.68 -7.06
CA GLY A 166 -6.29 -5.79 -6.86
C GLY A 166 -6.38 -6.42 -5.47
N VAL A 167 -6.49 -5.60 -4.42
CA VAL A 167 -6.69 -6.10 -3.03
C VAL A 167 -7.98 -6.91 -2.92
N VAL A 168 -9.09 -6.41 -3.48
CA VAL A 168 -10.39 -7.13 -3.47
C VAL A 168 -10.27 -8.47 -4.20
N ILE A 169 -9.63 -8.51 -5.37
CA ILE A 169 -9.40 -9.76 -6.09
C ILE A 169 -8.58 -10.74 -5.24
N ALA A 170 -7.48 -10.27 -4.65
CA ALA A 170 -6.59 -11.12 -3.84
C ALA A 170 -7.24 -11.64 -2.57
N SER A 171 -8.25 -10.95 -2.02
CA SER A 171 -8.97 -11.39 -0.82
C SER A 171 -9.92 -12.56 -1.07
N VAL A 172 -10.36 -12.77 -2.31
CA VAL A 172 -11.37 -13.79 -2.67
C VAL A 172 -10.79 -14.90 -3.54
N ALA A 173 -9.83 -14.57 -4.41
CA ALA A 173 -9.33 -15.49 -5.43
C ALA A 173 -8.72 -16.79 -4.87
N PRO A 174 -7.90 -16.80 -3.78
CA PRO A 174 -7.37 -18.06 -3.25
C PRO A 174 -8.46 -19.04 -2.81
N ALA A 175 -9.51 -18.56 -2.12
CA ALA A 175 -10.61 -19.38 -1.67
C ALA A 175 -11.41 -19.97 -2.84
N LEU A 176 -11.73 -19.13 -3.84
CA LEU A 176 -12.44 -19.58 -5.05
C LEU A 176 -11.64 -20.61 -5.85
N MET A 177 -10.32 -20.43 -5.98
CA MET A 177 -9.44 -21.35 -6.70
C MET A 177 -9.20 -22.66 -5.97
N GLY A 178 -9.40 -22.68 -4.65
CA GLY A 178 -9.23 -23.86 -3.81
C GLY A 178 -10.43 -24.82 -3.86
N GLY A 179 -11.63 -24.32 -4.16
CA GLY A 179 -12.86 -25.10 -4.15
C GLY A 179 -13.10 -25.78 -2.78
N GLU A 180 -13.45 -27.05 -2.78
CA GLU A 180 -13.65 -27.84 -1.54
C GLU A 180 -12.39 -27.96 -0.66
N GLY A 181 -11.19 -27.71 -1.22
CA GLY A 181 -9.93 -27.72 -0.48
C GLY A 181 -9.59 -26.41 0.20
N GLY A 182 -10.45 -25.38 0.07
CA GLY A 182 -10.29 -24.07 0.68
C GLY A 182 -9.05 -23.29 0.21
N GLU A 183 -8.72 -22.24 0.95
CA GLU A 183 -7.62 -21.32 0.60
C GLU A 183 -6.27 -21.99 0.41
N VAL A 184 -5.92 -22.96 1.26
CA VAL A 184 -4.61 -23.62 1.24
C VAL A 184 -4.33 -24.29 -0.11
N ARG A 185 -5.31 -25.01 -0.68
CA ARG A 185 -5.19 -25.60 -2.02
C ARG A 185 -5.29 -24.58 -3.15
N GLY A 186 -5.89 -23.43 -2.89
CA GLY A 186 -6.00 -22.34 -3.84
C GLY A 186 -4.74 -21.51 -3.99
N LEU A 187 -3.90 -21.42 -2.97
CA LEU A 187 -2.71 -20.55 -2.98
C LEU A 187 -1.70 -20.86 -4.10
N PRO A 188 -1.31 -22.11 -4.40
CA PRO A 188 -0.43 -22.40 -5.54
C PRO A 188 -1.07 -22.04 -6.88
N ARG A 189 -2.37 -22.30 -7.05
CA ARG A 189 -3.11 -21.93 -8.26
C ARG A 189 -3.21 -20.42 -8.41
N PHE A 190 -3.47 -19.72 -7.30
CA PHE A 190 -3.45 -18.26 -7.26
C PHE A 190 -2.07 -17.70 -7.63
N ALA A 191 -0.97 -18.24 -7.09
CA ALA A 191 0.38 -17.78 -7.40
C ALA A 191 0.71 -17.92 -8.90
N PHE A 192 0.28 -19.01 -9.54
CA PHE A 192 0.43 -19.18 -10.98
C PHE A 192 -0.42 -18.18 -11.78
N ALA A 193 -1.72 -18.05 -11.46
CA ALA A 193 -2.60 -17.08 -12.10
C ALA A 193 -2.12 -15.64 -11.89
N TYR A 194 -1.65 -15.34 -10.68
CA TYR A 194 -1.02 -14.07 -10.34
C TYR A 194 0.20 -13.77 -11.24
N ALA A 195 1.08 -14.75 -11.45
CA ALA A 195 2.24 -14.57 -12.31
C ALA A 195 1.84 -14.21 -13.75
N LEU A 196 0.86 -14.91 -14.32
CA LEU A 196 0.33 -14.60 -15.66
C LEU A 196 -0.28 -13.20 -15.71
N PHE A 197 -1.08 -12.85 -14.71
CA PHE A 197 -1.71 -11.54 -14.62
C PHE A 197 -0.68 -10.42 -14.43
N LEU A 198 0.34 -10.64 -13.59
CA LEU A 198 1.45 -9.71 -13.41
C LEU A 198 2.19 -9.45 -14.72
N PHE A 199 2.52 -10.49 -15.50
CA PHE A 199 3.16 -10.34 -16.82
C PHE A 199 2.27 -9.60 -17.80
N LEU A 200 0.96 -9.90 -17.83
CA LEU A 200 0.01 -9.20 -18.70
C LEU A 200 -0.04 -7.70 -18.37
N CYS A 201 -0.27 -7.35 -17.10
CA CYS A 201 -0.32 -5.96 -16.65
C CYS A 201 1.01 -5.23 -16.89
N ALA A 202 2.13 -5.88 -16.60
CA ALA A 202 3.45 -5.32 -16.85
C ALA A 202 3.70 -5.05 -18.34
N THR A 203 3.33 -5.98 -19.21
CA THR A 203 3.48 -5.83 -20.68
C THR A 203 2.66 -4.64 -21.19
N ILE A 204 1.40 -4.52 -20.76
CA ILE A 204 0.54 -3.38 -21.14
C ILE A 204 1.15 -2.08 -20.61
N THR A 205 1.52 -2.04 -19.33
CA THR A 205 2.06 -0.84 -18.69
C THR A 205 3.38 -0.41 -19.32
N LEU A 206 4.31 -1.32 -19.48
CA LEU A 206 5.65 -1.01 -20.06
C LEU A 206 5.56 -0.62 -21.53
N GLY A 207 4.60 -1.18 -22.28
CA GLY A 207 4.40 -0.91 -23.70
C GLY A 207 3.61 0.37 -23.96
N ALA A 208 2.47 0.59 -23.26
CA ALA A 208 1.50 1.62 -23.58
C ALA A 208 1.59 2.87 -22.69
N ALA A 209 2.11 2.77 -21.44
CA ALA A 209 2.23 3.95 -20.60
C ALA A 209 3.32 4.91 -21.08
N PRO A 210 3.14 6.24 -20.91
CA PRO A 210 4.07 7.26 -21.38
C PRO A 210 5.47 7.11 -20.79
N VAL A 211 6.48 7.56 -21.52
CA VAL A 211 7.84 7.67 -21.01
C VAL A 211 8.00 9.02 -20.33
N ALA A 212 8.44 9.00 -19.07
CA ALA A 212 8.76 10.24 -18.37
C ALA A 212 10.11 10.81 -18.85
N PRO A 213 10.21 12.14 -19.03
CA PRO A 213 11.50 12.78 -19.25
C PRO A 213 12.35 12.59 -17.98
N ARG A 214 13.58 12.11 -18.16
CA ARG A 214 14.43 11.77 -17.02
C ARG A 214 15.87 12.17 -17.23
N SER A 215 16.45 12.76 -16.17
CA SER A 215 17.88 13.01 -16.04
C SER A 215 18.42 12.13 -14.90
N PRO A 216 19.15 11.03 -15.20
CA PRO A 216 19.73 10.19 -14.16
C PRO A 216 20.71 10.96 -13.30
N ASP A 217 20.74 10.65 -11.99
CA ASP A 217 21.82 11.16 -11.13
C ASP A 217 23.12 10.42 -11.42
N LEU A 218 24.06 11.09 -12.05
CA LEU A 218 25.35 10.51 -12.42
C LEU A 218 26.42 10.63 -11.32
N ARG A 219 26.10 11.22 -10.16
CA ARG A 219 27.03 11.31 -9.03
C ARG A 219 27.30 9.93 -8.46
N ARG A 220 28.51 9.77 -7.87
CA ARG A 220 28.84 8.53 -7.16
C ARG A 220 27.88 8.32 -5.99
N PHE A 221 27.41 7.10 -5.83
CA PHE A 221 26.54 6.70 -4.70
C PHE A 221 27.31 6.87 -3.38
N ARG A 222 26.67 7.53 -2.42
CA ARG A 222 27.09 7.60 -1.02
C ARG A 222 25.93 7.13 -0.16
N LEU A 223 26.21 6.39 0.91
CA LEU A 223 25.17 5.96 1.86
C LEU A 223 24.39 7.16 2.45
N ALA A 224 25.07 8.30 2.62
CA ALA A 224 24.43 9.55 3.05
C ALA A 224 23.34 10.05 2.08
N ASP A 225 23.41 9.69 0.81
CA ASP A 225 22.40 10.10 -0.20
C ASP A 225 21.01 9.52 0.14
N MET A 226 20.95 8.36 0.82
CA MET A 226 19.69 7.74 1.26
C MET A 226 18.91 8.61 2.23
N ALA A 227 19.60 9.33 3.10
CA ALA A 227 19.00 10.22 4.09
C ALA A 227 18.87 11.68 3.60
N ALA A 228 19.39 11.99 2.41
CA ALA A 228 19.38 13.35 1.85
C ALA A 228 17.99 14.00 1.84
N PRO A 229 16.87 13.29 1.52
CA PRO A 229 15.55 13.89 1.63
C PRO A 229 15.18 14.36 3.03
N LEU A 230 15.73 13.76 4.08
CA LEU A 230 15.48 14.17 5.48
C LEU A 230 16.13 15.52 5.82
N ALA A 231 17.06 16.01 5.03
CA ALA A 231 17.58 17.38 5.16
C ALA A 231 16.57 18.44 4.72
N GLU A 232 15.56 18.04 3.89
CA GLU A 232 14.54 18.94 3.36
C GLU A 232 13.41 19.19 4.38
N PRO A 233 13.23 20.42 4.88
CA PRO A 233 12.23 20.71 5.90
C PRO A 233 10.79 20.41 5.45
N THR A 234 10.46 20.70 4.19
CA THR A 234 9.13 20.47 3.64
C THR A 234 8.80 18.99 3.58
N PHE A 235 9.78 18.16 3.16
CA PHE A 235 9.63 16.70 3.17
C PHE A 235 9.45 16.16 4.58
N ARG A 236 10.26 16.58 5.55
CA ARG A 236 10.12 16.13 6.96
C ARG A 236 8.75 16.44 7.53
N ARG A 237 8.20 17.64 7.26
CA ARG A 237 6.86 18.03 7.71
C ARG A 237 5.78 17.17 7.07
N LEU A 238 5.90 16.93 5.75
CA LEU A 238 4.97 16.04 5.04
C LEU A 238 5.07 14.60 5.58
N LEU A 239 6.28 14.10 5.79
CA LEU A 239 6.53 12.77 6.32
C LEU A 239 5.95 12.62 7.74
N ALA A 240 6.10 13.62 8.61
CA ALA A 240 5.54 13.61 9.96
C ALA A 240 4.01 13.54 9.94
N ALA A 241 3.34 14.37 9.12
CA ALA A 241 1.89 14.31 8.95
C ALA A 241 1.44 12.96 8.36
N PHE A 242 2.16 12.44 7.37
CA PHE A 242 1.91 11.14 6.76
C PHE A 242 2.06 9.98 7.75
N MET A 243 3.11 9.98 8.57
CA MET A 243 3.32 8.94 9.58
C MET A 243 2.24 8.99 10.67
N ALA A 244 1.90 10.17 11.18
CA ALA A 244 0.85 10.31 12.17
C ALA A 244 -0.51 9.79 11.66
N ASN A 245 -0.89 10.18 10.42
CA ASN A 245 -2.11 9.68 9.78
C ASN A 245 -2.02 8.18 9.45
N GLY A 246 -0.85 7.72 8.99
CA GLY A 246 -0.62 6.33 8.61
C GLY A 246 -0.69 5.37 9.79
N ILE A 247 -0.10 5.70 10.93
CA ILE A 247 -0.22 4.92 12.17
C ILE A 247 -1.69 4.87 12.61
N ALA A 248 -2.39 6.02 12.60
CA ALA A 248 -3.81 6.10 12.93
C ALA A 248 -4.67 5.18 12.04
N SER A 249 -4.38 5.12 10.75
CA SER A 249 -5.11 4.27 9.79
C SER A 249 -4.70 2.79 9.87
N ALA A 250 -3.48 2.48 10.28
CA ALA A 250 -2.98 1.12 10.37
C ALA A 250 -3.46 0.37 11.64
N ILE A 251 -3.84 1.07 12.71
CA ILE A 251 -4.41 0.44 13.91
C ILE A 251 -5.71 -0.31 13.58
N PRO A 252 -6.73 0.32 12.96
CA PRO A 252 -7.92 -0.42 12.55
C PRO A 252 -7.63 -1.54 11.57
N ALA A 253 -6.71 -1.35 10.62
CA ALA A 253 -6.33 -2.39 9.68
C ALA A 253 -5.75 -3.64 10.38
N THR A 254 -5.05 -3.45 11.51
CA THR A 254 -4.51 -4.54 12.34
C THR A 254 -5.61 -5.25 13.14
N LEU A 255 -6.63 -4.52 13.60
CA LEU A 255 -7.60 -5.01 14.59
C LEU A 255 -8.96 -5.38 13.98
N VAL A 256 -9.22 -5.06 12.71
CA VAL A 256 -10.55 -5.20 12.09
C VAL A 256 -11.13 -6.61 12.20
N LEU A 257 -10.31 -7.65 12.02
CA LEU A 257 -10.78 -9.04 12.08
C LEU A 257 -11.22 -9.42 13.50
N PHE A 258 -10.46 -8.99 14.50
CA PHE A 258 -10.85 -9.20 15.91
C PHE A 258 -12.13 -8.43 16.25
N TYR A 259 -12.24 -7.19 15.78
CA TYR A 259 -13.43 -6.37 15.99
C TYR A 259 -14.69 -7.01 15.37
N ILE A 260 -14.61 -7.50 14.13
CA ILE A 260 -15.73 -8.16 13.48
C ILE A 260 -16.10 -9.48 14.17
N ALA A 261 -15.09 -10.26 14.63
CA ALA A 261 -15.33 -11.55 15.28
C ALA A 261 -15.89 -11.38 16.72
N ASP A 262 -15.28 -10.51 17.53
CA ASP A 262 -15.53 -10.48 18.96
C ASP A 262 -16.51 -9.40 19.39
N VAL A 263 -16.51 -8.21 18.71
CA VAL A 263 -17.47 -7.13 19.01
C VAL A 263 -18.78 -7.35 18.25
N LEU A 264 -18.70 -7.46 16.91
CA LEU A 264 -19.91 -7.56 16.07
C LEU A 264 -20.48 -8.98 16.03
N ARG A 265 -19.70 -10.01 16.34
CA ARG A 265 -20.04 -11.44 16.21
C ARG A 265 -20.51 -11.79 14.80
N ALA A 266 -19.84 -11.26 13.79
CA ALA A 266 -20.22 -11.35 12.38
C ALA A 266 -19.08 -11.89 11.50
N GLU A 267 -18.35 -12.89 11.98
CA GLU A 267 -17.18 -13.47 11.35
C GLU A 267 -17.45 -13.91 9.88
N ALA A 268 -18.61 -14.52 9.62
CA ALA A 268 -19.02 -14.92 8.28
C ALA A 268 -19.17 -13.75 7.28
N ARG A 269 -19.22 -12.50 7.75
CA ARG A 269 -19.37 -11.29 6.93
C ARG A 269 -18.06 -10.49 6.77
N GLN A 270 -16.92 -10.99 7.27
CA GLN A 270 -15.62 -10.29 7.20
C GLN A 270 -15.27 -9.87 5.78
N GLY A 271 -15.37 -10.79 4.82
CA GLY A 271 -15.09 -10.51 3.42
C GLY A 271 -15.99 -9.43 2.82
N LEU A 272 -17.27 -9.41 3.20
CA LEU A 272 -18.21 -8.38 2.76
C LEU A 272 -17.80 -6.98 3.25
N PHE A 273 -17.46 -6.84 4.54
CA PHE A 273 -17.07 -5.55 5.11
C PHE A 273 -15.77 -5.02 4.51
N LEU A 274 -14.77 -5.88 4.33
CA LEU A 274 -13.53 -5.51 3.67
C LEU A 274 -13.76 -5.12 2.20
N ALA A 275 -14.60 -5.88 1.48
CA ALA A 275 -14.95 -5.55 0.09
C ALA A 275 -15.66 -4.18 0.01
N LEU A 276 -16.65 -3.92 0.86
CA LEU A 276 -17.34 -2.62 0.91
C LEU A 276 -16.37 -1.48 1.16
N TYR A 277 -15.45 -1.64 2.11
CA TYR A 277 -14.45 -0.63 2.45
C TYR A 277 -13.52 -0.33 1.25
N PHE A 278 -12.95 -1.35 0.62
CA PHE A 278 -12.00 -1.15 -0.48
C PHE A 278 -12.69 -0.69 -1.78
N ILE A 279 -13.88 -1.21 -2.08
CA ILE A 279 -14.66 -0.75 -3.24
C ILE A 279 -15.06 0.72 -3.07
N ALA A 280 -15.52 1.11 -1.88
CA ALA A 280 -15.84 2.50 -1.58
C ALA A 280 -14.59 3.40 -1.72
N GLY A 281 -13.41 2.93 -1.29
CA GLY A 281 -12.14 3.63 -1.48
C GLY A 281 -11.81 3.87 -2.94
N ALA A 282 -11.92 2.84 -3.77
CA ALA A 282 -11.69 2.94 -5.21
C ALA A 282 -12.71 3.89 -5.88
N ALA A 283 -14.00 3.75 -5.55
CA ALA A 283 -15.07 4.60 -6.07
C ALA A 283 -14.94 6.06 -5.62
N GLY A 284 -14.33 6.31 -4.47
CA GLY A 284 -14.07 7.65 -3.94
C GLY A 284 -12.95 8.41 -4.64
N MET A 285 -12.05 7.74 -5.38
CA MET A 285 -10.89 8.38 -6.01
C MET A 285 -11.24 9.61 -6.89
N PRO A 286 -12.24 9.56 -7.80
CA PRO A 286 -12.60 10.71 -8.62
C PRO A 286 -13.08 11.91 -7.79
N LEU A 287 -13.76 11.67 -6.66
CA LEU A 287 -14.21 12.69 -5.73
C LEU A 287 -13.00 13.47 -5.17
N TRP A 288 -11.97 12.77 -4.69
CA TRP A 288 -10.79 13.39 -4.11
C TRP A 288 -9.93 14.13 -5.14
N VAL A 289 -9.84 13.60 -6.37
CA VAL A 289 -9.21 14.33 -7.49
C VAL A 289 -9.92 15.65 -7.74
N LYS A 290 -11.26 15.63 -7.89
CA LYS A 290 -12.06 16.82 -8.12
C LYS A 290 -11.97 17.82 -6.96
N LEU A 291 -12.10 17.35 -5.73
CA LEU A 291 -12.03 18.18 -4.54
C LEU A 291 -10.64 18.83 -4.39
N SER A 292 -9.56 18.05 -4.60
CA SER A 292 -8.19 18.59 -4.52
C SER A 292 -7.89 19.64 -5.58
N ALA A 293 -8.50 19.55 -6.76
CA ALA A 293 -8.41 20.58 -7.79
C ALA A 293 -9.11 21.89 -7.40
N GLN A 294 -10.18 21.82 -6.61
CA GLN A 294 -10.97 23.00 -6.18
C GLN A 294 -10.37 23.71 -4.96
N ILE A 295 -10.03 22.95 -3.91
CA ILE A 295 -9.60 23.51 -2.62
C ILE A 295 -8.13 23.30 -2.29
N GLY A 296 -7.38 22.63 -3.17
CA GLY A 296 -5.99 22.24 -2.99
C GLY A 296 -5.83 20.93 -2.21
N LYS A 297 -4.71 20.22 -2.47
CA LYS A 297 -4.46 18.86 -1.93
C LYS A 297 -4.42 18.81 -0.41
N VAL A 298 -3.79 19.79 0.24
CA VAL A 298 -3.65 19.83 1.71
C VAL A 298 -5.01 19.93 2.39
N ARG A 299 -5.88 20.82 1.91
CA ARG A 299 -7.24 20.95 2.45
C ARG A 299 -8.08 19.73 2.15
N ALA A 300 -8.01 19.20 0.93
CA ALA A 300 -8.72 17.99 0.54
C ALA A 300 -8.32 16.79 1.40
N TRP A 301 -7.01 16.63 1.71
CA TRP A 301 -6.53 15.58 2.60
C TRP A 301 -7.02 15.78 4.04
N GLY A 302 -7.00 17.00 4.57
CA GLY A 302 -7.60 17.34 5.85
C GLY A 302 -9.09 16.99 5.91
N VAL A 303 -9.86 17.28 4.86
CA VAL A 303 -11.28 16.88 4.75
C VAL A 303 -11.42 15.36 4.76
N ALA A 304 -10.57 14.62 4.03
CA ALA A 304 -10.60 13.16 4.04
C ALA A 304 -10.37 12.60 5.45
N MET A 305 -9.39 13.15 6.20
CA MET A 305 -9.14 12.74 7.59
C MET A 305 -10.34 13.04 8.49
N VAL A 306 -10.98 14.20 8.35
CA VAL A 306 -12.16 14.57 9.15
C VAL A 306 -13.35 13.67 8.82
N VAL A 307 -13.59 13.38 7.55
CA VAL A 307 -14.63 12.43 7.12
C VAL A 307 -14.36 11.03 7.69
N ALA A 308 -13.08 10.58 7.65
CA ALA A 308 -12.69 9.31 8.25
C ALA A 308 -12.99 9.27 9.76
N ILE A 309 -12.66 10.32 10.51
CA ILE A 309 -12.95 10.42 11.95
C ILE A 309 -14.46 10.39 12.19
N ALA A 310 -15.23 11.23 11.47
CA ALA A 310 -16.67 11.33 11.64
C ALA A 310 -17.40 10.00 11.34
N ALA A 311 -16.91 9.25 10.34
CA ALA A 311 -17.44 7.94 9.99
C ALA A 311 -17.02 6.87 11.00
N PHE A 312 -15.77 6.89 11.44
CA PHE A 312 -15.16 5.79 12.16
C PHE A 312 -15.44 5.81 13.67
N VAL A 313 -15.69 7.00 14.23
CA VAL A 313 -16.01 7.15 15.67
C VAL A 313 -17.23 6.32 16.09
N TRP A 314 -18.18 6.12 15.19
CA TRP A 314 -19.37 5.31 15.45
C TRP A 314 -19.07 3.84 15.75
N ALA A 315 -17.95 3.30 15.23
CA ALA A 315 -17.53 1.95 15.54
C ALA A 315 -17.23 1.73 17.05
N ALA A 316 -16.98 2.80 17.82
CA ALA A 316 -16.81 2.68 19.29
C ALA A 316 -18.12 2.30 20.02
N PHE A 317 -19.27 2.50 19.41
CA PHE A 317 -20.59 2.34 20.02
C PHE A 317 -21.36 1.13 19.48
N LEU A 318 -20.80 0.40 18.49
CA LEU A 318 -21.46 -0.77 17.91
C LEU A 318 -21.21 -2.00 18.77
N GLY A 319 -22.18 -2.92 18.72
CA GLY A 319 -22.16 -4.18 19.45
C GLY A 319 -22.54 -5.38 18.59
N ALA A 320 -22.79 -6.51 19.25
CA ALA A 320 -23.16 -7.75 18.58
C ALA A 320 -24.43 -7.59 17.74
N GLY A 321 -24.33 -7.91 16.45
CA GLY A 321 -25.45 -7.82 15.50
C GLY A 321 -25.57 -6.51 14.73
N ASP A 322 -24.83 -5.44 15.08
CA ASP A 322 -24.89 -4.12 14.40
C ASP A 322 -24.22 -4.12 13.02
N THR A 323 -24.45 -5.17 12.26
CA THR A 323 -23.76 -5.42 10.99
C THR A 323 -24.09 -4.38 9.90
N THR A 324 -25.34 -3.88 9.87
CA THR A 324 -25.74 -2.83 8.91
C THR A 324 -25.08 -1.49 9.22
N ALA A 325 -25.04 -1.10 10.49
CA ALA A 325 -24.38 0.12 10.91
C ALA A 325 -22.88 0.06 10.63
N PHE A 326 -22.24 -1.10 10.87
CA PHE A 326 -20.83 -1.29 10.53
C PHE A 326 -20.57 -1.27 9.03
N ALA A 327 -21.48 -1.80 8.19
CA ALA A 327 -21.37 -1.69 6.73
C ALA A 327 -21.39 -0.21 6.27
N VAL A 328 -22.21 0.64 6.90
CA VAL A 328 -22.20 2.09 6.64
C VAL A 328 -20.86 2.72 7.06
N VAL A 329 -20.34 2.35 8.23
CA VAL A 329 -18.99 2.79 8.66
C VAL A 329 -17.93 2.38 7.64
N CYS A 330 -17.96 1.14 7.15
CA CYS A 330 -17.02 0.65 6.12
C CYS A 330 -17.12 1.47 4.82
N VAL A 331 -18.32 1.78 4.34
CA VAL A 331 -18.50 2.56 3.11
C VAL A 331 -17.99 4.00 3.30
N LEU A 332 -18.37 4.68 4.37
CA LEU A 332 -17.99 6.08 4.61
C LEU A 332 -16.49 6.22 4.89
N SER A 333 -15.93 5.35 5.74
CA SER A 333 -14.49 5.35 6.01
C SER A 333 -13.68 4.88 4.79
N GLY A 334 -14.24 3.96 3.98
CA GLY A 334 -13.69 3.56 2.70
C GLY A 334 -13.61 4.72 1.71
N LEU A 335 -14.66 5.52 1.57
CA LEU A 335 -14.62 6.75 0.75
C LEU A 335 -13.46 7.66 1.19
N ALA A 336 -13.27 7.85 2.49
CA ALA A 336 -12.16 8.66 3.02
C ALA A 336 -10.78 8.04 2.73
N LEU A 337 -10.66 6.70 2.73
CA LEU A 337 -9.45 5.99 2.36
C LEU A 337 -8.92 6.42 1.00
N GLY A 338 -9.80 6.65 0.01
CA GLY A 338 -9.40 7.14 -1.31
C GLY A 338 -8.57 8.42 -1.24
N GLY A 339 -8.93 9.35 -0.35
CA GLY A 339 -8.15 10.57 -0.10
C GLY A 339 -6.80 10.30 0.58
N ASP A 340 -6.79 9.41 1.58
CA ASP A 340 -5.55 9.02 2.29
C ASP A 340 -4.54 8.29 1.38
N LEU A 341 -5.00 7.62 0.33
CA LEU A 341 -4.14 6.93 -0.63
C LEU A 341 -3.68 7.83 -1.79
N ALA A 342 -4.58 8.69 -2.32
CA ALA A 342 -4.27 9.49 -3.51
C ALA A 342 -3.48 10.77 -3.19
N LEU A 343 -3.81 11.48 -2.09
CA LEU A 343 -3.32 12.83 -1.85
C LEU A 343 -1.88 12.89 -1.29
N PRO A 344 -1.46 12.07 -0.30
CA PRO A 344 -0.12 12.14 0.25
C PRO A 344 1.00 11.86 -0.76
N PRO A 345 0.95 10.78 -1.59
CA PRO A 345 1.97 10.55 -2.60
C PRO A 345 1.97 11.62 -3.70
N SER A 346 0.80 12.21 -4.00
CA SER A 346 0.69 13.33 -4.93
C SER A 346 1.33 14.61 -4.37
N LEU A 347 1.16 14.89 -3.06
CA LEU A 347 1.87 15.97 -2.36
C LEU A 347 3.38 15.74 -2.33
N LEU A 348 3.81 14.50 -2.11
CA LEU A 348 5.24 14.14 -2.18
C LEU A 348 5.81 14.47 -3.57
N ALA A 349 5.09 14.10 -4.63
CA ALA A 349 5.52 14.41 -5.99
C ALA A 349 5.63 15.94 -6.23
N ASP A 350 4.73 16.74 -5.63
CA ASP A 350 4.81 18.20 -5.71
C ASP A 350 6.04 18.75 -4.96
N VAL A 351 6.35 18.23 -3.77
CA VAL A 351 7.54 18.62 -2.99
C VAL A 351 8.81 18.34 -3.81
N ILE A 352 8.91 17.14 -4.40
CA ILE A 352 10.06 16.78 -5.24
C ILE A 352 10.19 17.71 -6.46
N GLY A 353 9.07 18.02 -7.10
CA GLY A 353 9.03 18.83 -8.31
C GLY A 353 9.42 20.29 -8.07
N ARG A 354 9.00 20.89 -6.94
CA ARG A 354 9.29 22.29 -6.59
C ARG A 354 10.77 22.56 -6.38
N ASP A 355 11.46 21.63 -5.76
CA ASP A 355 12.85 21.81 -5.40
C ASP A 355 13.82 21.41 -6.52
N GLY A 356 13.31 21.12 -7.72
CA GLY A 356 14.14 20.67 -8.84
C GLY A 356 14.83 19.32 -8.59
N ARG A 357 14.33 18.53 -7.62
CA ARG A 357 14.95 17.28 -7.14
C ARG A 357 14.46 16.04 -7.86
N LEU A 358 13.94 16.18 -9.07
CA LEU A 358 13.47 15.04 -9.88
C LEU A 358 14.53 13.95 -10.10
N HIS A 359 15.81 14.32 -10.01
CA HIS A 359 16.92 13.36 -10.08
C HIS A 359 16.99 12.42 -8.87
N ALA A 360 16.36 12.76 -7.73
CA ALA A 360 16.32 11.98 -6.48
C ALA A 360 14.93 11.38 -6.18
N THR A 361 14.01 11.36 -7.14
CA THR A 361 12.62 10.91 -6.96
C THR A 361 12.53 9.51 -6.34
N GLY A 362 13.39 8.57 -6.76
CA GLY A 362 13.44 7.22 -6.20
C GLY A 362 13.85 7.20 -4.73
N THR A 363 14.80 8.04 -4.33
CA THR A 363 15.24 8.15 -2.93
C THR A 363 14.10 8.66 -2.03
N PHE A 364 13.36 9.68 -2.47
CA PHE A 364 12.19 10.17 -1.75
C PHE A 364 11.11 9.09 -1.60
N PHE A 365 10.78 8.37 -2.69
CA PHE A 365 9.79 7.27 -2.62
C PHE A 365 10.32 6.05 -1.86
N GLY A 366 11.62 5.79 -1.85
CA GLY A 366 12.23 4.76 -1.00
C GLY A 366 12.00 5.04 0.49
N LEU A 367 12.28 6.27 0.95
CA LEU A 367 11.99 6.68 2.33
C LEU A 367 10.48 6.68 2.63
N TRP A 368 9.65 7.05 1.66
CA TRP A 368 8.19 6.97 1.80
C TRP A 368 7.70 5.55 1.97
N THR A 369 8.23 4.60 1.21
CA THR A 369 7.90 3.17 1.32
C THR A 369 8.34 2.62 2.66
N LEU A 370 9.55 2.96 3.14
CA LEU A 370 10.00 2.63 4.49
C LEU A 370 9.02 3.18 5.55
N ALA A 371 8.61 4.45 5.45
CA ALA A 371 7.65 5.05 6.38
C ALA A 371 6.29 4.34 6.36
N THR A 372 5.81 3.93 5.18
CA THR A 372 4.57 3.14 5.05
C THR A 372 4.68 1.80 5.79
N LYS A 373 5.81 1.10 5.66
CA LYS A 373 6.06 -0.16 6.38
C LYS A 373 6.17 0.06 7.89
N LEU A 374 6.84 1.14 8.31
CA LEU A 374 6.95 1.52 9.72
C LEU A 374 5.60 1.87 10.33
N ASN A 375 4.70 2.55 9.61
CA ASN A 375 3.35 2.83 10.09
C ASN A 375 2.61 1.57 10.50
N LEU A 376 2.67 0.52 9.68
CA LEU A 376 2.02 -0.76 9.98
C LEU A 376 2.68 -1.47 11.17
N ALA A 377 4.01 -1.46 11.23
CA ALA A 377 4.76 -2.06 12.34
C ALA A 377 4.50 -1.35 13.67
N LEU A 378 4.51 -0.02 13.68
CA LEU A 378 4.23 0.80 14.87
C LEU A 378 2.78 0.66 15.32
N ALA A 379 1.83 0.62 14.39
CA ALA A 379 0.42 0.41 14.72
C ALA A 379 0.20 -0.92 15.44
N ALA A 380 0.75 -2.01 14.92
CA ALA A 380 0.66 -3.32 15.56
C ALA A 380 1.41 -3.34 16.91
N GLY A 381 2.62 -2.75 16.96
CA GLY A 381 3.43 -2.65 18.17
C GLY A 381 2.82 -1.77 19.28
N ILE A 382 1.90 -0.90 18.94
CA ILE A 382 1.16 -0.08 19.94
C ILE A 382 -0.17 -0.75 20.28
N ALA A 383 -0.96 -1.14 19.30
CA ALA A 383 -2.33 -1.59 19.52
C ALA A 383 -2.42 -2.95 20.23
N LEU A 384 -1.59 -3.92 19.85
CA LEU A 384 -1.66 -5.26 20.43
C LEU A 384 -1.20 -5.31 21.91
N PRO A 385 -0.05 -4.71 22.31
CA PRO A 385 0.30 -4.64 23.71
C PRO A 385 -0.70 -3.83 24.55
N LEU A 386 -1.24 -2.74 24.01
CA LEU A 386 -2.27 -1.94 24.69
C LEU A 386 -3.51 -2.78 24.97
N LEU A 387 -3.98 -3.57 24.00
CA LEU A 387 -5.10 -4.49 24.19
C LEU A 387 -4.81 -5.56 25.24
N GLY A 388 -3.61 -6.16 25.20
CA GLY A 388 -3.18 -7.13 26.21
C GLY A 388 -3.17 -6.52 27.62
N TYR A 389 -2.66 -5.29 27.76
CA TYR A 389 -2.67 -4.55 29.04
C TYR A 389 -4.10 -4.26 29.54
N LEU A 390 -5.03 -4.00 28.64
CA LEU A 390 -6.45 -3.78 28.95
C LEU A 390 -7.22 -5.09 29.16
N GLY A 391 -6.55 -6.24 29.20
CA GLY A 391 -7.14 -7.54 29.49
C GLY A 391 -7.88 -8.20 28.31
N TYR A 392 -7.72 -7.69 27.08
CA TYR A 392 -8.31 -8.33 25.92
C TYR A 392 -7.41 -9.47 25.41
N ALA A 393 -8.03 -10.61 25.10
CA ALA A 393 -7.44 -11.70 24.34
C ALA A 393 -8.39 -12.10 23.20
N PRO A 394 -7.88 -12.58 22.06
CA PRO A 394 -8.72 -13.01 20.94
C PRO A 394 -9.74 -14.07 21.40
N GLY A 395 -11.00 -13.89 20.98
CA GLY A 395 -12.12 -14.74 21.41
C GLY A 395 -12.72 -14.37 22.78
N ALA A 396 -12.27 -13.29 23.41
CA ALA A 396 -12.82 -12.82 24.68
C ALA A 396 -14.33 -12.57 24.59
N ARG A 397 -15.05 -12.94 25.65
CA ARG A 397 -16.49 -12.74 25.82
C ARG A 397 -16.83 -11.81 26.99
N ASP A 398 -15.81 -11.47 27.79
CA ASP A 398 -15.97 -10.52 28.89
C ASP A 398 -16.35 -9.14 28.36
N PRO A 399 -17.41 -8.49 28.86
CA PRO A 399 -17.84 -7.18 28.35
C PRO A 399 -16.78 -6.10 28.47
N GLY A 400 -15.93 -6.12 29.50
CA GLY A 400 -14.83 -5.18 29.66
C GLY A 400 -13.76 -5.32 28.62
N ALA A 401 -13.34 -6.55 28.32
CA ALA A 401 -12.35 -6.84 27.29
C ALA A 401 -12.87 -6.49 25.87
N VAL A 402 -14.13 -6.82 25.57
CA VAL A 402 -14.78 -6.47 24.30
C VAL A 402 -14.91 -4.95 24.14
N HIS A 403 -15.26 -4.23 25.20
CA HIS A 403 -15.32 -2.77 25.19
C HIS A 403 -13.93 -2.15 25.01
N ALA A 404 -12.88 -2.70 25.63
CA ALA A 404 -11.51 -2.27 25.42
C ALA A 404 -11.09 -2.43 23.94
N LEU A 405 -11.45 -3.55 23.31
CA LEU A 405 -11.21 -3.75 21.86
C LEU A 405 -11.94 -2.68 21.03
N ALA A 406 -13.21 -2.39 21.31
CA ALA A 406 -13.99 -1.38 20.59
C ALA A 406 -13.37 0.02 20.71
N LEU A 407 -12.90 0.39 21.91
CA LEU A 407 -12.23 1.67 22.14
C LEU A 407 -10.88 1.77 21.43
N VAL A 408 -10.03 0.74 21.54
CA VAL A 408 -8.72 0.76 20.87
C VAL A 408 -8.88 0.73 19.35
N TYR A 409 -9.87 -0.01 18.83
CA TYR A 409 -10.18 -0.09 17.41
C TYR A 409 -10.65 1.25 16.84
N ALA A 410 -11.52 1.98 17.55
CA ALA A 410 -12.21 3.16 17.01
C ALA A 410 -11.72 4.48 17.60
N ALA A 411 -11.62 4.60 18.94
CA ALA A 411 -11.31 5.88 19.57
C ALA A 411 -9.82 6.27 19.42
N VAL A 412 -8.89 5.33 19.62
CA VAL A 412 -7.44 5.60 19.51
C VAL A 412 -7.08 6.12 18.12
N PRO A 413 -7.50 5.48 17.01
CA PRO A 413 -7.26 6.01 15.66
C PRO A 413 -7.85 7.40 15.43
N CYS A 414 -9.05 7.68 15.94
CA CYS A 414 -9.68 9.00 15.80
C CYS A 414 -8.85 10.09 16.50
N VAL A 415 -8.36 9.84 17.71
CA VAL A 415 -7.52 10.78 18.46
C VAL A 415 -6.19 11.03 17.73
N LEU A 416 -5.52 9.97 17.29
CA LEU A 416 -4.28 10.09 16.52
C LEU A 416 -4.49 10.84 15.19
N LYS A 417 -5.60 10.56 14.51
CA LYS A 417 -5.93 11.23 13.24
C LYS A 417 -6.27 12.71 13.44
N LEU A 418 -6.87 13.10 14.58
CA LEU A 418 -7.02 14.51 14.97
C LEU A 418 -5.66 15.19 15.15
N GLY A 419 -4.71 14.51 15.78
CA GLY A 419 -3.32 14.99 15.85
C GLY A 419 -2.68 15.15 14.47
N ALA A 420 -2.91 14.20 13.57
CA ALA A 420 -2.42 14.28 12.19
C ALA A 420 -3.03 15.47 11.40
N VAL A 421 -4.32 15.74 11.58
CA VAL A 421 -5.00 16.94 11.05
C VAL A 421 -4.35 18.19 11.59
N GLY A 422 -4.10 18.27 12.91
CA GLY A 422 -3.42 19.38 13.55
C GLY A 422 -2.02 19.63 12.94
N LEU A 423 -1.21 18.59 12.80
CA LEU A 423 0.10 18.67 12.16
C LEU A 423 0.02 19.13 10.71
N LEU A 424 -0.93 18.58 9.95
CA LEU A 424 -1.12 18.95 8.55
C LEU A 424 -1.44 20.45 8.39
N TYR A 425 -2.33 20.98 9.21
CA TYR A 425 -2.69 22.41 9.16
C TYR A 425 -1.58 23.31 9.72
N LEU A 426 -0.86 22.90 10.75
CA LEU A 426 0.31 23.61 11.27
C LEU A 426 1.37 23.80 10.18
N PHE A 427 1.54 22.80 9.33
CA PHE A 427 2.51 22.82 8.24
C PHE A 427 1.94 23.30 6.90
N ALA A 428 0.64 23.57 6.80
CA ALA A 428 -0.05 23.87 5.55
C ALA A 428 0.57 25.01 4.74
N GLN A 429 1.08 26.07 5.40
CA GLN A 429 1.73 27.18 4.74
C GLN A 429 2.98 26.81 3.93
N HIS A 430 3.68 25.73 4.33
CA HIS A 430 4.90 25.25 3.66
C HIS A 430 4.60 24.38 2.42
N PHE A 431 3.35 23.94 2.27
CA PHE A 431 2.90 23.15 1.13
C PHE A 431 2.19 23.99 0.05
N ARG A 432 1.96 25.29 0.31
CA ARG A 432 1.35 26.20 -0.67
C ARG A 432 2.32 26.46 -1.81
N GLU A 433 1.82 26.47 -3.03
CA GLU A 433 2.58 26.96 -4.18
C GLU A 433 2.92 28.45 -3.97
N PRO A 434 4.14 28.88 -4.27
CA PRO A 434 4.40 30.31 -4.42
C PRO A 434 3.45 30.82 -5.51
N ARG A 435 2.71 31.89 -5.18
CA ARG A 435 1.77 32.55 -6.12
C ARG A 435 2.54 33.16 -7.27
#